data_17e4148186a3dadd0739a3a81446c31d
#
_entry.id   17e4148186a3dadd0739a3a81446c31d
#
_cell.length_a   1.000
_cell.length_b   1.000
_cell.length_c   1.000
_cell.angle_alpha   90.00
_cell.angle_beta   90.00
_cell.angle_gamma   90.00
#
_symmetry.space_group_name_H-M   'P 1'
#
loop_
_entity.id
_entity.type
_entity.pdbx_description
1 polymer ?
#
loop_
_entity_poly.entity_id
_entity_poly.type
_entity_poly.pdbx_seq_one_letter_code
_entity_poly.pdbx_strand_id
1 'polypeptide(L)'
;STTPTRLLVTAGRAARAVARCLEDENELQRLSGQREQLSLSYLPHLTQRAYDELLWACDVNFVRGEDSLVRALWAGAPLVWHIYPQPEDDAHHAKLGAFLDWLQAPASLRRFHHVWNGIEAGPLPEIDPPGWRACVQAARQRLLEQPDLGTQLIGFVAQKR
;
A
#
# COMPACT_ATOMS: atom_id res chain seq x y z
N SER A 1 15.28 -9.83 -11.37
CA SER A 1 15.35 -8.50 -11.97
C SER A 1 16.71 -7.88 -11.66
N THR A 2 17.38 -7.35 -12.66
CA THR A 2 18.70 -6.68 -12.53
C THR A 2 18.57 -5.17 -12.30
N THR A 3 17.35 -4.68 -12.05
CA THR A 3 17.09 -3.26 -11.89
C THR A 3 17.40 -2.81 -10.46
N PRO A 4 18.27 -1.79 -10.27
CA PRO A 4 18.52 -1.23 -8.96
C PRO A 4 17.22 -0.76 -8.30
N THR A 5 17.00 -1.19 -7.06
CA THR A 5 15.81 -0.85 -6.27
C THR A 5 16.21 0.00 -5.08
N ARG A 6 15.47 1.08 -4.83
CA ARG A 6 15.65 1.91 -3.65
C ARG A 6 14.43 1.81 -2.75
N LEU A 7 14.61 1.31 -1.53
CA LEU A 7 13.57 1.26 -0.51
C LEU A 7 13.67 2.50 0.40
N LEU A 8 12.64 3.34 0.35
CA LEU A 8 12.50 4.52 1.21
C LEU A 8 11.66 4.11 2.43
N VAL A 9 12.26 4.13 3.60
CA VAL A 9 11.64 3.64 4.84
C VAL A 9 11.24 4.83 5.71
N THR A 10 9.93 5.03 5.88
CA THR A 10 9.41 6.11 6.73
C THR A 10 9.67 5.83 8.21
N ALA A 11 9.81 6.90 8.99
CA ALA A 11 10.02 6.82 10.44
C ALA A 11 8.88 6.06 11.15
N GLY A 12 9.19 5.47 12.29
CA GLY A 12 8.23 4.77 13.14
C GLY A 12 8.29 3.25 13.02
N ARG A 13 7.13 2.58 12.86
CA ARG A 13 7.06 1.10 12.89
C ARG A 13 7.81 0.45 11.75
N ALA A 14 7.71 1.00 10.54
CA ALA A 14 8.40 0.47 9.36
C ALA A 14 9.92 0.47 9.57
N ALA A 15 10.49 1.59 10.02
CA ALA A 15 11.92 1.69 10.30
C ALA A 15 12.40 0.66 11.34
N ARG A 16 11.63 0.50 12.43
CA ARG A 16 11.96 -0.51 13.45
C ARG A 16 11.86 -1.94 12.95
N ALA A 17 10.89 -2.25 12.09
CA ALA A 17 10.73 -3.58 11.53
C ALA A 17 11.87 -3.93 10.57
N VAL A 18 12.22 -3.00 9.68
CA VAL A 18 13.35 -3.16 8.75
C VAL A 18 14.67 -3.29 9.50
N ALA A 19 14.92 -2.46 10.53
CA ALA A 19 16.12 -2.55 11.35
C ALA A 19 16.26 -3.94 12.00
N ARG A 20 15.20 -4.45 12.62
CA ARG A 20 15.20 -5.80 13.22
C ARG A 20 15.47 -6.92 12.19
N CYS A 21 14.86 -6.81 11.01
CA CYS A 21 15.10 -7.78 9.93
C CYS A 21 16.58 -7.77 9.48
N LEU A 22 17.22 -6.60 9.50
CA LEU A 22 18.64 -6.47 9.13
C LEU A 22 19.61 -6.88 10.26
N GLU A 23 19.16 -6.96 11.52
CA GLU A 23 19.90 -7.49 12.65
C GLU A 23 19.88 -9.03 12.71
N ASP A 24 18.92 -9.67 12.05
CA ASP A 24 18.82 -11.12 11.97
C ASP A 24 19.84 -11.67 10.97
N GLU A 25 20.87 -12.37 11.47
CA GLU A 25 21.96 -12.93 10.66
C GLU A 25 21.46 -13.93 9.62
N ASN A 26 20.38 -14.67 9.89
CA ASN A 26 19.79 -15.62 8.94
C ASN A 26 19.12 -14.89 7.76
N GLU A 27 18.42 -13.80 8.04
CA GLU A 27 17.85 -12.95 6.98
C GLU A 27 18.94 -12.23 6.19
N LEU A 28 20.03 -11.82 6.84
CA LEU A 28 21.19 -11.22 6.18
C LEU A 28 21.84 -12.19 5.17
N GLN A 29 21.96 -13.46 5.51
CA GLN A 29 22.50 -14.48 4.59
C GLN A 29 21.58 -14.72 3.38
N ARG A 30 20.26 -14.75 3.59
CA ARG A 30 19.28 -14.87 2.50
C ARG A 30 19.32 -13.69 1.53
N LEU A 31 19.58 -12.49 2.05
CA LEU A 31 19.65 -11.26 1.26
C LEU A 31 21.03 -11.03 0.62
N SER A 32 22.08 -11.78 0.99
CA SER A 32 23.45 -11.52 0.56
C SER A 32 23.66 -11.53 -0.95
N GLY A 33 22.91 -12.36 -1.69
CA GLY A 33 22.96 -12.39 -3.15
C GLY A 33 22.14 -11.29 -3.86
N GLN A 34 21.34 -10.52 -3.13
CA GLN A 34 20.46 -9.47 -3.68
C GLN A 34 20.86 -8.05 -3.24
N ARG A 35 21.80 -7.93 -2.32
CA ARG A 35 22.20 -6.66 -1.70
C ARG A 35 22.80 -5.66 -2.67
N GLU A 36 23.49 -6.11 -3.70
CA GLU A 36 24.13 -5.21 -4.67
C GLU A 36 23.14 -4.32 -5.43
N GLN A 37 21.85 -4.69 -5.42
CA GLN A 37 20.81 -4.01 -6.17
C GLN A 37 19.76 -3.31 -5.28
N LEU A 38 19.77 -3.54 -3.96
CA LEU A 38 18.85 -2.92 -3.02
C LEU A 38 19.54 -1.87 -2.16
N SER A 39 19.15 -0.63 -2.31
CA SER A 39 19.57 0.47 -1.42
C SER A 39 18.46 0.84 -0.45
N LEU A 40 18.82 1.07 0.81
CA LEU A 40 17.91 1.47 1.88
C LEU A 40 18.16 2.92 2.27
N SER A 41 17.09 3.68 2.42
CA SER A 41 17.16 5.06 2.91
C SER A 41 16.09 5.27 3.99
N TYR A 42 16.52 5.51 5.22
CA TYR A 42 15.63 5.88 6.32
C TYR A 42 15.31 7.37 6.25
N LEU A 43 14.01 7.66 6.26
CA LEU A 43 13.51 9.03 6.17
C LEU A 43 13.21 9.58 7.57
N PRO A 44 13.39 10.88 7.81
CA PRO A 44 12.94 11.53 9.04
C PRO A 44 11.41 11.54 9.11
N HIS A 45 10.85 12.05 10.19
CA HIS A 45 9.43 12.37 10.26
C HIS A 45 9.09 13.42 9.19
N LEU A 46 8.14 13.09 8.33
CA LEU A 46 7.70 13.96 7.25
C LEU A 46 6.48 14.76 7.67
N THR A 47 6.36 15.97 7.12
CA THR A 47 5.07 16.67 7.12
C THR A 47 4.10 15.90 6.23
N GLN A 48 2.79 16.14 6.40
CA GLN A 48 1.76 15.51 5.59
C GLN A 48 1.98 15.79 4.09
N ARG A 49 2.32 17.01 3.73
CA ARG A 49 2.63 17.40 2.36
C ARG A 49 3.84 16.63 1.79
N ALA A 50 4.93 16.58 2.55
CA ALA A 50 6.12 15.85 2.12
C ALA A 50 5.85 14.33 1.98
N TYR A 51 4.94 13.78 2.80
CA TYR A 51 4.52 12.40 2.67
C TYR A 51 3.70 12.18 1.38
N ASP A 52 2.79 13.09 1.04
CA ASP A 52 2.05 13.02 -0.23
C ASP A 52 2.99 13.11 -1.44
N GLU A 53 3.96 14.04 -1.40
CA GLU A 53 4.99 14.17 -2.44
C GLU A 53 5.82 12.89 -2.60
N LEU A 54 6.13 12.22 -1.47
CA LEU A 54 6.81 10.92 -1.47
C LEU A 54 5.97 9.84 -2.15
N LEU A 55 4.68 9.74 -1.83
CA LEU A 55 3.77 8.76 -2.44
C LEU A 55 3.66 8.95 -3.96
N TRP A 56 3.74 10.18 -4.45
CA TRP A 56 3.73 10.47 -5.89
C TRP A 56 5.04 10.11 -6.58
N ALA A 57 6.16 10.22 -5.87
CA ALA A 57 7.49 9.98 -6.41
C ALA A 57 7.88 8.50 -6.48
N CYS A 58 7.20 7.63 -5.73
CA CYS A 58 7.52 6.21 -5.68
C CYS A 58 6.81 5.40 -6.78
N ASP A 59 7.49 4.37 -7.27
CA ASP A 59 6.92 3.44 -8.25
C ASP A 59 5.88 2.50 -7.64
N VAL A 60 6.07 2.12 -6.37
CA VAL A 60 5.16 1.29 -5.58
C VAL A 60 5.14 1.78 -4.13
N ASN A 61 3.97 1.88 -3.54
CA ASN A 61 3.75 2.33 -2.17
C ASN A 61 3.26 1.19 -1.27
N PHE A 62 3.99 0.92 -0.19
CA PHE A 62 3.53 0.02 0.87
C PHE A 62 2.98 0.86 2.02
N VAL A 63 1.68 0.78 2.24
CA VAL A 63 0.97 1.59 3.24
C VAL A 63 0.25 0.71 4.26
N ARG A 64 -0.03 1.26 5.45
CA ARG A 64 -0.65 0.48 6.52
C ARG A 64 -1.95 1.09 7.05
N GLY A 65 -1.92 2.32 7.52
CA GLY A 65 -3.10 3.00 8.06
C GLY A 65 -4.10 3.39 6.98
N GLU A 66 -5.36 3.54 7.34
CA GLU A 66 -6.45 3.94 6.43
C GLU A 66 -6.21 5.32 5.81
N ASP A 67 -5.69 6.28 6.58
CA ASP A 67 -5.32 7.60 6.03
C ASP A 67 -4.23 7.47 4.95
N SER A 68 -3.20 6.65 5.21
CA SER A 68 -2.15 6.39 4.24
C SER A 68 -2.66 5.65 3.00
N LEU A 69 -3.63 4.75 3.16
CA LEU A 69 -4.29 4.08 2.04
C LEU A 69 -5.02 5.09 1.14
N VAL A 70 -5.83 5.96 1.73
CA VAL A 70 -6.55 7.00 0.99
C VAL A 70 -5.59 7.91 0.24
N ARG A 71 -4.50 8.35 0.88
CA ARG A 71 -3.47 9.18 0.23
C ARG A 71 -2.77 8.46 -0.91
N ALA A 72 -2.45 7.17 -0.74
CA ALA A 72 -1.84 6.36 -1.80
C ALA A 72 -2.79 6.16 -3.00
N LEU A 73 -4.09 6.02 -2.77
CA LEU A 73 -5.10 6.01 -3.83
C LEU A 73 -5.10 7.33 -4.62
N TRP A 74 -5.07 8.47 -3.91
CA TRP A 74 -5.00 9.79 -4.55
C TRP A 74 -3.67 10.01 -5.28
N ALA A 75 -2.57 9.41 -4.83
CA ALA A 75 -1.31 9.46 -5.57
C ALA A 75 -1.39 8.74 -6.92
N GLY A 76 -2.24 7.72 -7.07
CA GLY A 76 -2.44 7.01 -8.33
C GLY A 76 -1.27 6.09 -8.71
N ALA A 77 -0.33 5.87 -7.82
CA ALA A 77 0.76 4.91 -7.97
C ALA A 77 0.34 3.52 -7.47
N PRO A 78 0.97 2.43 -7.94
CA PRO A 78 0.77 1.10 -7.39
C PRO A 78 0.88 1.09 -5.87
N LEU A 79 -0.02 0.39 -5.21
CA LEU A 79 -0.04 0.33 -3.74
C LEU A 79 -0.29 -1.07 -3.21
N VAL A 80 0.30 -1.36 -2.06
CA VAL A 80 0.03 -2.54 -1.25
C VAL A 80 -0.40 -2.09 0.14
N TRP A 81 -1.57 -2.52 0.56
CA TRP A 81 -2.11 -2.21 1.88
C TRP A 81 -1.84 -3.34 2.86
N HIS A 82 -1.07 -3.05 3.91
CA HIS A 82 -0.91 -3.92 5.06
C HIS A 82 -1.96 -3.55 6.11
N ILE A 83 -3.08 -4.25 6.10
CA ILE A 83 -4.21 -3.96 6.99
C ILE A 83 -3.85 -4.26 8.45
N TYR A 84 -4.42 -3.48 9.40
CA TYR A 84 -4.25 -3.77 10.82
C TYR A 84 -4.95 -5.07 11.19
N PRO A 85 -4.26 -6.05 11.79
CA PRO A 85 -4.89 -7.27 12.25
C PRO A 85 -5.92 -6.97 13.34
N GLN A 86 -7.07 -7.62 13.24
CA GLN A 86 -8.13 -7.66 14.24
C GLN A 86 -8.29 -9.11 14.66
N PRO A 87 -7.71 -9.51 15.81
CA PRO A 87 -7.61 -10.94 16.17
C PRO A 87 -8.93 -11.60 16.57
N GLU A 88 -10.01 -10.82 16.78
CA GLU A 88 -11.25 -11.33 17.35
C GLU A 88 -12.17 -12.02 16.33
N ASP A 89 -12.13 -11.66 15.03
CA ASP A 89 -13.13 -12.13 14.06
C ASP A 89 -12.69 -12.15 12.59
N ASP A 90 -11.40 -12.01 12.28
CA ASP A 90 -10.88 -11.89 10.90
C ASP A 90 -11.56 -10.81 10.03
N ALA A 91 -12.28 -9.88 10.65
CA ALA A 91 -13.00 -8.79 9.96
C ALA A 91 -12.05 -7.96 9.08
N HIS A 92 -10.78 -7.88 9.45
CA HIS A 92 -9.76 -7.22 8.64
C HIS A 92 -9.53 -7.91 7.29
N HIS A 93 -9.63 -9.24 7.21
CA HIS A 93 -9.53 -9.98 5.94
C HIS A 93 -10.75 -9.68 5.04
N ALA A 94 -11.95 -9.67 5.61
CA ALA A 94 -13.16 -9.29 4.88
C ALA A 94 -13.10 -7.85 4.37
N LYS A 95 -12.59 -6.92 5.19
CA LYS A 95 -12.35 -5.52 4.81
C LYS A 95 -11.35 -5.40 3.67
N LEU A 96 -10.24 -6.15 3.72
CA LEU A 96 -9.27 -6.19 2.64
C LEU A 96 -9.89 -6.74 1.36
N GLY A 97 -10.66 -7.82 1.44
CA GLY A 97 -11.36 -8.40 0.31
C GLY A 97 -12.30 -7.39 -0.35
N ALA A 98 -13.15 -6.72 0.43
CA ALA A 98 -14.06 -5.68 -0.05
C ALA A 98 -13.31 -4.51 -0.71
N PHE A 99 -12.17 -4.09 -0.16
CA PHE A 99 -11.31 -3.08 -0.78
C PHE A 99 -10.77 -3.54 -2.14
N LEU A 100 -10.26 -4.77 -2.24
CA LEU A 100 -9.72 -5.33 -3.48
C LEU A 100 -10.80 -5.54 -4.55
N ASP A 101 -12.03 -5.86 -4.14
CA ASP A 101 -13.19 -5.95 -5.03
C ASP A 101 -13.58 -4.58 -5.57
N TRP A 102 -13.70 -3.58 -4.67
CA TRP A 102 -13.97 -2.20 -5.07
C TRP A 102 -12.86 -1.64 -5.98
N LEU A 103 -11.59 -1.95 -5.68
CA LEU A 103 -10.44 -1.55 -6.49
C LEU A 103 -10.49 -2.21 -7.88
N GLN A 104 -11.23 -3.32 -8.05
CA GLN A 104 -11.18 -4.21 -9.22
C GLN A 104 -9.75 -4.73 -9.44
N ALA A 105 -9.11 -5.14 -8.35
CA ALA A 105 -7.73 -5.55 -8.35
C ALA A 105 -7.48 -6.73 -9.29
N PRO A 106 -6.50 -6.64 -10.22
CA PRO A 106 -6.11 -7.77 -11.05
C PRO A 106 -5.58 -8.92 -10.18
N ALA A 107 -5.60 -10.14 -10.70
CA ALA A 107 -5.26 -11.34 -9.95
C ALA A 107 -3.86 -11.27 -9.31
N SER A 108 -2.88 -10.67 -9.99
CA SER A 108 -1.52 -10.49 -9.48
C SER A 108 -1.48 -9.58 -8.23
N LEU A 109 -2.20 -8.44 -8.27
CA LEU A 109 -2.27 -7.50 -7.16
C LEU A 109 -3.05 -8.10 -5.97
N ARG A 110 -4.15 -8.79 -6.25
CA ARG A 110 -4.96 -9.48 -5.24
C ARG A 110 -4.15 -10.53 -4.51
N ARG A 111 -3.47 -11.41 -5.25
CA ARG A 111 -2.63 -12.45 -4.66
C ARG A 111 -1.47 -11.86 -3.86
N PHE A 112 -0.85 -10.78 -4.35
CA PHE A 112 0.20 -10.09 -3.61
C PHE A 112 -0.32 -9.61 -2.24
N HIS A 113 -1.50 -8.98 -2.20
CA HIS A 113 -2.12 -8.56 -0.94
C HIS A 113 -2.45 -9.74 -0.01
N HIS A 114 -2.94 -10.87 -0.55
CA HIS A 114 -3.26 -12.04 0.27
C HIS A 114 -2.00 -12.62 0.91
N VAL A 115 -0.92 -12.80 0.15
CA VAL A 115 0.35 -13.29 0.71
C VAL A 115 0.96 -12.28 1.68
N TRP A 116 0.95 -10.98 1.33
CA TRP A 116 1.50 -9.90 2.16
C TRP A 116 0.79 -9.76 3.52
N ASN A 117 -0.50 -10.03 3.57
CA ASN A 117 -1.32 -9.96 4.79
C ASN A 117 -1.50 -11.32 5.48
N GLY A 118 -0.82 -12.38 5.03
CA GLY A 118 -0.84 -13.70 5.65
C GLY A 118 -2.13 -14.51 5.45
N ILE A 119 -2.97 -14.11 4.49
CA ILE A 119 -4.20 -14.85 4.12
C ILE A 119 -3.85 -16.06 3.29
N GLU A 120 -2.85 -15.96 2.43
CA GLU A 120 -2.37 -17.02 1.56
C GLU A 120 -0.89 -17.30 1.89
N ALA A 121 -0.52 -18.56 1.99
CA ALA A 121 0.87 -18.97 2.16
C ALA A 121 1.59 -19.02 0.81
N GLY A 122 2.90 -18.76 0.82
CA GLY A 122 3.74 -18.90 -0.36
C GLY A 122 4.64 -17.68 -0.61
N PRO A 123 5.42 -17.71 -1.70
CA PRO A 123 6.26 -16.58 -2.07
C PRO A 123 5.41 -15.42 -2.57
N LEU A 124 5.89 -14.20 -2.33
CA LEU A 124 5.29 -13.00 -2.91
C LEU A 124 5.35 -13.07 -4.44
N PRO A 125 4.23 -12.81 -5.13
CA PRO A 125 4.24 -12.71 -6.60
C PRO A 125 5.15 -11.58 -7.10
N GLU A 126 5.53 -11.63 -8.37
CA GLU A 126 6.18 -10.48 -9.01
C GLU A 126 5.28 -9.25 -8.98
N ILE A 127 5.91 -8.10 -8.77
CA ILE A 127 5.25 -6.80 -8.86
C ILE A 127 5.07 -6.46 -10.34
N ASP A 128 3.85 -6.10 -10.73
CA ASP A 128 3.48 -5.62 -12.06
C ASP A 128 3.15 -4.11 -11.99
N PRO A 129 4.16 -3.22 -12.01
CA PRO A 129 3.90 -1.80 -11.82
C PRO A 129 2.98 -1.19 -12.87
N PRO A 130 3.06 -1.54 -14.18
CA PRO A 130 2.14 -1.00 -15.18
C PRO A 130 0.68 -1.41 -14.95
N GLY A 131 0.43 -2.72 -14.76
CA GLY A 131 -0.93 -3.22 -14.55
C GLY A 131 -1.56 -2.72 -13.25
N TRP A 132 -0.77 -2.67 -12.17
CA TRP A 132 -1.24 -2.15 -10.88
C TRP A 132 -1.51 -0.65 -10.94
N ARG A 133 -0.66 0.12 -11.63
CA ARG A 133 -0.88 1.56 -11.85
C ARG A 133 -2.17 1.83 -12.61
N ALA A 134 -2.42 1.11 -13.68
CA ALA A 134 -3.66 1.24 -14.44
C ALA A 134 -4.90 0.98 -13.56
N CYS A 135 -4.85 -0.06 -12.73
CA CYS A 135 -5.91 -0.39 -11.78
C CYS A 135 -6.16 0.74 -10.76
N VAL A 136 -5.10 1.25 -10.11
CA VAL A 136 -5.22 2.31 -9.10
C VAL A 136 -5.69 3.62 -9.74
N GLN A 137 -5.20 3.97 -10.92
CA GLN A 137 -5.65 5.16 -11.65
C GLN A 137 -7.12 5.08 -12.06
N ALA A 138 -7.59 3.93 -12.50
CA ALA A 138 -9.02 3.72 -12.79
C ALA A 138 -9.88 3.87 -11.53
N ALA A 139 -9.43 3.35 -10.39
CA ALA A 139 -10.12 3.54 -9.11
C ALA A 139 -10.15 5.01 -8.68
N ARG A 140 -9.02 5.71 -8.80
CA ARG A 140 -8.93 7.16 -8.54
C ARG A 140 -9.90 7.94 -9.43
N GLN A 141 -10.00 7.60 -10.72
CA GLN A 141 -10.92 8.26 -11.64
C GLN A 141 -12.38 8.08 -11.21
N ARG A 142 -12.77 6.87 -10.80
CA ARG A 142 -14.12 6.63 -10.25
C ARG A 142 -14.42 7.47 -8.99
N LEU A 143 -13.42 7.75 -8.16
CA LEU A 143 -13.59 8.66 -7.01
C LEU A 143 -13.79 10.11 -7.44
N LEU A 144 -13.05 10.57 -8.45
CA LEU A 144 -13.17 11.93 -8.99
C LEU A 144 -14.52 12.21 -9.64
N GLU A 145 -15.20 11.17 -10.12
CA GLU A 145 -16.54 11.27 -10.73
C GLU A 145 -17.66 11.37 -9.69
N GLN A 146 -17.37 11.08 -8.42
CA GLN A 146 -18.36 11.19 -7.35
C GLN A 146 -18.50 12.64 -6.87
N PRO A 147 -19.72 13.09 -6.53
CA PRO A 147 -19.88 14.35 -5.82
C PRO A 147 -19.11 14.35 -4.50
N ASP A 148 -18.57 15.50 -4.13
CA ASP A 148 -17.90 15.65 -2.84
C ASP A 148 -18.85 15.37 -1.66
N LEU A 149 -18.28 15.06 -0.50
CA LEU A 149 -19.04 14.70 0.70
C LEU A 149 -20.02 15.80 1.14
N GLY A 150 -19.64 17.08 1.00
CA GLY A 150 -20.50 18.21 1.36
C GLY A 150 -21.75 18.23 0.49
N THR A 151 -21.58 18.08 -0.82
CA THR A 151 -22.69 18.00 -1.78
C THR A 151 -23.61 16.80 -1.48
N GLN A 152 -23.03 15.63 -1.18
CA GLN A 152 -23.80 14.45 -0.82
C GLN A 152 -24.61 14.64 0.47
N LEU A 153 -24.01 15.23 1.51
CA LEU A 153 -24.68 15.52 2.78
C LEU A 153 -25.82 16.52 2.63
N ILE A 154 -25.61 17.58 1.86
CA ILE A 154 -26.68 18.57 1.55
C ILE A 154 -27.83 17.90 0.85
N GLY A 155 -27.56 17.08 -0.17
CA GLY A 155 -28.58 16.30 -0.88
C GLY A 155 -29.35 15.35 0.02
N PHE A 156 -28.66 14.64 0.90
CA PHE A 156 -29.29 13.74 1.87
C PHE A 156 -30.22 14.45 2.84
N VAL A 157 -29.82 15.61 3.38
CA VAL A 157 -30.68 16.41 4.27
C VAL A 157 -31.89 16.98 3.53
N ALA A 158 -31.71 17.40 2.27
CA ALA A 158 -32.82 17.93 1.47
C ALA A 158 -33.90 16.87 1.15
N GLN A 159 -33.49 15.61 0.99
CA GLN A 159 -34.44 14.49 0.72
C GLN A 159 -35.25 14.08 1.96
N LYS A 160 -34.85 14.47 3.16
CA LYS A 160 -35.53 14.13 4.42
C LYS A 160 -36.49 15.21 4.90
N ARG A 161 -36.65 16.29 4.17
CA ARG A 161 -37.63 17.35 4.40
C ARG A 161 -38.86 17.15 3.53
#